data_efcb94a9d85d147128078f8e6504aa3a
#
_entry.id   efcb94a9d85d147128078f8e6504aa3a
#
_cell.length_a   1.000
_cell.length_b   1.000
_cell.length_c   1.000
_cell.angle_alpha   90.00
_cell.angle_beta   90.00
_cell.angle_gamma   90.00
#
_symmetry.space_group_name_H-M   'P 1'
#
loop_
_entity.id
_entity.type
_entity.pdbx_description
1 polymer ?
#
loop_
_entity_poly.entity_id
_entity_poly.type
_entity_poly.pdbx_seq_one_letter_code
_entity_poly.pdbx_strand_id
1 'polypeptide(L)'
;LASVSVMTLALLFQGVMFKYTFTYRDYQDKYVKISKDDSKVLAGMLTSSGKKEYVKGLSDYLREENLEGEKAIIFGHIPMTSYAFSLKNAISHIWPSLDSYPIEDFETELSSLDYCPLIVYQSGYGDLLTKDYSESYSQKEIVLCEFARERGYEMAYQNEFFTVLKAQTR
;
A
#
# COMPACT_ATOMS: atom_id res chain seq x y z
N LEU A 1 -42.10 5.56 26.39
CA LEU A 1 -40.90 4.85 26.85
C LEU A 1 -40.70 3.55 26.06
N ALA A 2 -41.69 2.67 25.92
CA ALA A 2 -41.59 1.40 25.22
C ALA A 2 -41.14 1.58 23.73
N SER A 3 -41.68 2.55 23.02
CA SER A 3 -41.37 2.83 21.61
C SER A 3 -39.89 3.25 21.40
N VAL A 4 -39.35 4.05 22.31
CA VAL A 4 -37.96 4.49 22.29
C VAL A 4 -37.03 3.30 22.52
N SER A 5 -37.35 2.44 23.49
CA SER A 5 -36.57 1.24 23.79
C SER A 5 -36.53 0.26 22.59
N VAL A 6 -37.65 0.05 21.91
CA VAL A 6 -37.74 -0.81 20.74
C VAL A 6 -36.90 -0.25 19.59
N MET A 7 -36.97 1.07 19.31
CA MET A 7 -36.14 1.73 18.31
C MET A 7 -34.64 1.61 18.62
N THR A 8 -34.26 1.83 19.86
CA THR A 8 -32.84 1.70 20.28
C THR A 8 -32.33 0.29 20.09
N LEU A 9 -33.10 -0.72 20.47
CA LEU A 9 -32.74 -2.13 20.24
C LEU A 9 -32.63 -2.48 18.75
N ALA A 10 -33.56 -1.98 17.93
CA ALA A 10 -33.50 -2.19 16.48
C ALA A 10 -32.26 -1.56 15.85
N LEU A 11 -31.89 -0.35 16.24
CA LEU A 11 -30.67 0.33 15.76
C LEU A 11 -29.40 -0.39 16.22
N LEU A 12 -29.36 -0.86 17.47
CA LEU A 12 -28.23 -1.65 17.97
C LEU A 12 -28.10 -2.97 17.21
N PHE A 13 -29.19 -3.67 17.00
CA PHE A 13 -29.23 -4.91 16.23
C PHE A 13 -28.78 -4.66 14.80
N GLN A 14 -29.30 -3.62 14.14
CA GLN A 14 -28.89 -3.23 12.79
C GLN A 14 -27.40 -2.89 12.74
N GLY A 15 -26.86 -2.15 13.70
CA GLY A 15 -25.43 -1.81 13.78
C GLY A 15 -24.55 -3.06 13.95
N VAL A 16 -24.96 -4.01 14.79
CA VAL A 16 -24.28 -5.29 14.96
C VAL A 16 -24.32 -6.12 13.68
N MET A 17 -25.51 -6.26 13.09
CA MET A 17 -25.68 -6.98 11.82
C MET A 17 -24.85 -6.34 10.70
N PHE A 18 -24.88 -5.01 10.59
CA PHE A 18 -24.08 -4.29 9.59
C PHE A 18 -22.58 -4.54 9.75
N LYS A 19 -22.09 -4.57 11.00
CA LYS A 19 -20.67 -4.87 11.29
C LYS A 19 -20.24 -6.27 10.83
N TYR A 20 -21.12 -7.25 10.87
CA TYR A 20 -20.80 -8.63 10.50
C TYR A 20 -21.18 -9.02 9.07
N THR A 21 -22.07 -8.26 8.42
CA THR A 21 -22.58 -8.60 7.09
C THR A 21 -22.09 -7.64 6.00
N PHE A 22 -21.66 -6.43 6.38
CA PHE A 22 -21.23 -5.43 5.41
C PHE A 22 -19.81 -4.99 5.70
N THR A 23 -18.91 -5.36 4.80
CA THR A 23 -17.54 -4.89 4.83
C THR A 23 -17.26 -4.03 3.62
N TYR A 24 -16.77 -2.83 3.88
CA TYR A 24 -16.38 -1.90 2.85
C TYR A 24 -15.22 -2.48 2.03
N ARG A 25 -15.46 -2.78 0.76
CA ARG A 25 -14.49 -3.29 -0.23
C ARG A 25 -14.00 -4.73 -0.06
N ASP A 26 -14.47 -5.51 0.92
CA ASP A 26 -14.09 -6.92 1.07
C ASP A 26 -15.32 -7.82 0.82
N TYR A 27 -15.72 -7.93 -0.45
CA TYR A 27 -16.84 -8.79 -0.81
C TYR A 27 -16.43 -10.27 -0.82
N GLN A 28 -17.14 -11.09 -0.04
CA GLN A 28 -17.26 -12.54 -0.17
C GLN A 28 -16.14 -13.45 0.35
N ASP A 29 -15.09 -12.94 0.99
CA ASP A 29 -14.04 -13.80 1.55
C ASP A 29 -14.23 -14.10 3.03
N LYS A 30 -13.69 -15.25 3.46
CA LYS A 30 -13.59 -15.58 4.89
C LYS A 30 -12.69 -14.56 5.58
N TYR A 31 -13.21 -13.97 6.67
CA TYR A 31 -12.39 -13.13 7.52
C TYR A 31 -11.41 -13.97 8.30
N VAL A 32 -10.18 -13.54 8.24
CA VAL A 32 -9.07 -14.13 8.99
C VAL A 32 -8.35 -13.05 9.77
N LYS A 33 -7.77 -13.43 10.87
CA LYS A 33 -6.98 -12.53 11.69
C LYS A 33 -5.53 -12.49 11.20
N ILE A 34 -4.96 -11.30 11.07
CA ILE A 34 -3.53 -11.15 10.82
C ILE A 34 -2.79 -11.55 12.10
N SER A 35 -1.85 -12.46 11.99
CA SER A 35 -1.00 -12.88 13.09
C SER A 35 0.19 -11.94 13.28
N LYS A 36 0.91 -12.06 14.39
CA LYS A 36 2.16 -11.30 14.61
C LYS A 36 3.26 -11.71 13.62
N ASP A 37 3.21 -12.93 13.13
CA ASP A 37 4.17 -13.43 12.14
C ASP A 37 3.90 -12.88 10.74
N ASP A 38 2.62 -12.58 10.42
CA ASP A 38 2.25 -11.95 9.15
C ASP A 38 2.64 -10.46 9.12
N SER A 39 2.39 -9.74 10.20
CA SER A 39 2.79 -8.34 10.40
C SER A 39 2.68 -7.97 11.88
N LYS A 40 3.75 -7.47 12.46
CA LYS A 40 3.77 -7.02 13.88
C LYS A 40 2.79 -5.88 14.12
N VAL A 41 2.70 -4.95 13.17
CA VAL A 41 1.89 -3.74 13.28
C VAL A 41 0.40 -4.03 13.06
N LEU A 42 0.07 -4.87 12.08
CA LEU A 42 -1.31 -5.19 11.73
C LEU A 42 -1.87 -6.37 12.54
N ALA A 43 -1.09 -6.93 13.46
CA ALA A 43 -1.48 -8.09 14.25
C ALA A 43 -2.80 -7.87 14.99
N GLY A 44 -3.71 -8.81 14.85
CA GLY A 44 -5.03 -8.74 15.46
C GLY A 44 -6.12 -8.14 14.57
N MET A 45 -5.78 -7.47 13.48
CA MET A 45 -6.77 -6.96 12.51
C MET A 45 -7.44 -8.11 11.77
N LEU A 46 -8.71 -7.92 11.43
CA LEU A 46 -9.48 -8.82 10.56
C LEU A 46 -9.38 -8.33 9.13
N THR A 47 -9.09 -9.24 8.21
CA THR A 47 -9.02 -8.98 6.77
C THR A 47 -9.48 -10.21 5.99
N SER A 48 -9.61 -10.10 4.67
CA SER A 48 -9.85 -11.27 3.82
C SER A 48 -8.62 -12.18 3.75
N SER A 49 -8.82 -13.47 3.46
CA SER A 49 -7.73 -14.44 3.32
C SER A 49 -6.70 -14.02 2.28
N GLY A 50 -7.15 -13.56 1.11
CA GLY A 50 -6.26 -13.10 0.04
C GLY A 50 -5.40 -11.90 0.47
N LYS A 51 -6.02 -10.89 1.10
CA LYS A 51 -5.28 -9.72 1.60
C LYS A 51 -4.27 -10.10 2.68
N LYS A 52 -4.59 -11.06 3.55
CA LYS A 52 -3.64 -11.58 4.54
C LYS A 52 -2.41 -12.19 3.84
N GLU A 53 -2.62 -12.98 2.78
CA GLU A 53 -1.52 -13.58 2.02
C GLU A 53 -0.62 -12.53 1.38
N TYR A 54 -1.19 -11.47 0.81
CA TYR A 54 -0.42 -10.37 0.23
C TYR A 54 0.41 -9.63 1.29
N VAL A 55 -0.19 -9.35 2.44
CA VAL A 55 0.49 -8.70 3.58
C VAL A 55 1.62 -9.60 4.08
N LYS A 56 1.35 -10.89 4.27
CA LYS A 56 2.36 -11.86 4.71
C LYS A 56 3.52 -11.94 3.71
N GLY A 57 3.23 -12.09 2.43
CA GLY A 57 4.25 -12.20 1.39
C GLY A 57 5.18 -11.00 1.33
N LEU A 58 4.63 -9.76 1.40
CA LEU A 58 5.47 -8.56 1.46
C LEU A 58 6.28 -8.49 2.75
N SER A 59 5.68 -8.84 3.89
CA SER A 59 6.37 -8.85 5.19
C SER A 59 7.54 -9.84 5.21
N ASP A 60 7.33 -11.05 4.68
CA ASP A 60 8.37 -12.08 4.61
C ASP A 60 9.52 -11.64 3.71
N TYR A 61 9.21 -11.11 2.51
CA TYR A 61 10.20 -10.57 1.59
C TYR A 61 11.07 -9.46 2.24
N LEU A 62 10.43 -8.46 2.87
CA LEU A 62 11.17 -7.36 3.50
C LEU A 62 12.06 -7.85 4.65
N ARG A 63 11.63 -8.87 5.37
CA ARG A 63 12.40 -9.47 6.48
C ARG A 63 13.57 -10.29 5.95
N GLU A 64 13.36 -11.13 4.95
CA GLU A 64 14.40 -11.98 4.34
C GLU A 64 15.51 -11.16 3.71
N GLU A 65 15.15 -10.04 3.07
CA GLU A 65 16.09 -9.10 2.46
C GLU A 65 16.68 -8.07 3.44
N ASN A 66 16.30 -8.11 4.74
CA ASN A 66 16.69 -7.14 5.77
C ASN A 66 16.36 -5.68 5.41
N LEU A 67 15.19 -5.45 4.80
CA LEU A 67 14.74 -4.14 4.35
C LEU A 67 13.81 -3.43 5.33
N GLU A 68 13.55 -4.00 6.51
CA GLU A 68 12.80 -3.33 7.58
C GLU A 68 13.54 -2.06 8.02
N GLY A 69 12.82 -0.94 8.07
CA GLY A 69 13.39 0.36 8.44
C GLY A 69 14.05 1.14 7.30
N GLU A 70 14.13 0.55 6.10
CA GLU A 70 14.61 1.25 4.92
C GLU A 70 13.66 2.36 4.46
N LYS A 71 14.21 3.33 3.75
CA LYS A 71 13.42 4.41 3.14
C LYS A 71 12.75 3.92 1.88
N ALA A 72 11.46 4.24 1.75
CA ALA A 72 10.64 3.81 0.61
C ALA A 72 9.75 4.93 0.08
N ILE A 73 9.54 4.96 -1.22
CA ILE A 73 8.47 5.70 -1.89
C ILE A 73 7.30 4.74 -1.97
N ILE A 74 6.16 5.13 -1.36
CA ILE A 74 4.93 4.34 -1.41
C ILE A 74 4.00 4.96 -2.44
N PHE A 75 3.62 4.22 -3.47
CA PHE A 75 2.81 4.74 -4.56
C PHE A 75 1.55 3.91 -4.81
N GLY A 76 0.43 4.59 -5.07
CA GLY A 76 -0.90 3.99 -5.23
C GLY A 76 -1.80 4.21 -4.02
N HIS A 77 -2.93 3.51 -3.97
CA HIS A 77 -3.92 3.62 -2.88
C HIS A 77 -3.53 2.79 -1.63
N ILE A 78 -2.26 2.85 -1.25
CA ILE A 78 -1.66 2.06 -0.18
C ILE A 78 -0.87 2.91 0.84
N PRO A 79 -1.35 4.09 1.28
CA PRO A 79 -0.57 5.03 2.11
C PRO A 79 -0.13 4.44 3.45
N MET A 80 -0.85 3.43 3.97
CA MET A 80 -0.52 2.78 5.24
C MET A 80 0.66 1.80 5.13
N THR A 81 1.20 1.54 3.95
CA THR A 81 2.23 0.53 3.72
C THR A 81 3.51 0.82 4.49
N SER A 82 3.97 2.07 4.53
CA SER A 82 5.16 2.42 5.32
C SER A 82 4.99 2.08 6.80
N TYR A 83 3.86 2.42 7.39
CA TYR A 83 3.55 2.07 8.78
C TYR A 83 3.39 0.56 8.98
N ALA A 84 2.62 -0.10 8.12
CA ALA A 84 2.30 -1.53 8.24
C ALA A 84 3.54 -2.44 8.18
N PHE A 85 4.58 -2.02 7.45
CA PHE A 85 5.80 -2.79 7.22
C PHE A 85 7.06 -2.15 7.80
N SER A 86 6.89 -1.17 8.70
CA SER A 86 8.00 -0.49 9.39
C SER A 86 9.02 0.15 8.43
N LEU A 87 8.55 0.62 7.26
CA LEU A 87 9.36 1.37 6.31
C LEU A 87 9.35 2.86 6.68
N LYS A 88 10.39 3.60 6.31
CA LYS A 88 10.45 5.06 6.45
C LYS A 88 10.06 5.70 5.12
N ASN A 89 9.31 6.79 5.17
CA ASN A 89 9.02 7.53 3.93
C ASN A 89 10.29 8.18 3.39
N ALA A 90 10.54 8.01 2.08
CA ALA A 90 11.66 8.62 1.37
C ALA A 90 11.37 10.07 0.99
N ILE A 91 10.10 10.41 0.84
CA ILE A 91 9.58 11.73 0.51
C ILE A 91 8.63 12.22 1.61
N SER A 92 8.35 13.52 1.65
CA SER A 92 7.56 14.12 2.74
C SER A 92 6.11 13.65 2.73
N HIS A 93 5.53 13.40 1.55
CA HIS A 93 4.14 13.00 1.40
C HIS A 93 3.97 11.47 1.40
N ILE A 94 3.15 10.97 2.33
CA ILE A 94 2.90 9.51 2.48
C ILE A 94 2.00 8.91 1.39
N TRP A 95 1.35 9.75 0.59
CA TRP A 95 0.43 9.35 -0.47
C TRP A 95 0.65 10.20 -1.73
N PRO A 96 1.76 10.03 -2.43
CA PRO A 96 2.14 10.88 -3.56
C PRO A 96 1.19 10.76 -4.76
N SER A 97 0.47 9.67 -4.92
CA SER A 97 -0.53 9.50 -5.98
C SER A 97 -1.82 10.30 -5.77
N LEU A 98 -1.98 10.98 -4.62
CA LEU A 98 -3.17 11.78 -4.33
C LEU A 98 -3.18 13.06 -5.18
N ASP A 99 -4.34 13.39 -5.78
CA ASP A 99 -4.49 14.56 -6.65
C ASP A 99 -4.16 15.89 -5.97
N SER A 100 -4.41 15.99 -4.66
CA SER A 100 -4.12 17.20 -3.88
C SER A 100 -2.62 17.43 -3.61
N TYR A 101 -1.76 16.46 -3.88
CA TYR A 101 -0.30 16.65 -3.82
C TYR A 101 0.19 17.11 -5.19
N PRO A 102 0.80 18.32 -5.32
CA PRO A 102 1.24 18.84 -6.60
C PRO A 102 2.31 17.96 -7.27
N ILE A 103 2.28 17.89 -8.60
CA ILE A 103 3.27 17.13 -9.35
C ILE A 103 4.66 17.79 -9.25
N GLU A 104 4.72 19.09 -9.23
CA GLU A 104 5.95 19.87 -9.14
C GLU A 104 6.68 19.61 -7.81
N ASP A 105 5.93 19.44 -6.73
CA ASP A 105 6.49 19.07 -5.43
C ASP A 105 7.03 17.65 -5.47
N PHE A 106 6.31 16.72 -6.10
CA PHE A 106 6.74 15.33 -6.27
C PHE A 106 8.03 15.23 -7.09
N GLU A 107 8.11 15.90 -8.23
CA GLU A 107 9.31 15.99 -9.07
C GLU A 107 10.50 16.58 -8.30
N THR A 108 10.26 17.67 -7.56
CA THR A 108 11.28 18.34 -6.76
C THR A 108 11.82 17.40 -5.67
N GLU A 109 10.94 16.73 -4.95
CA GLU A 109 11.37 15.78 -3.91
C GLU A 109 12.15 14.60 -4.49
N LEU A 110 11.69 13.99 -5.59
CA LEU A 110 12.40 12.90 -6.25
C LEU A 110 13.79 13.33 -6.74
N SER A 111 13.87 14.53 -7.34
CA SER A 111 15.13 15.08 -7.85
C SER A 111 16.13 15.38 -6.73
N SER A 112 15.66 15.72 -5.54
CA SER A 112 16.48 16.02 -4.37
C SER A 112 17.08 14.79 -3.70
N LEU A 113 16.62 13.57 -4.04
CA LEU A 113 17.13 12.35 -3.45
C LEU A 113 18.52 12.04 -3.99
N ASP A 114 19.51 11.99 -3.12
CA ASP A 114 20.91 11.61 -3.41
C ASP A 114 21.17 10.10 -3.25
N TYR A 115 20.15 9.33 -2.94
CA TYR A 115 20.17 7.88 -2.77
C TYR A 115 18.98 7.24 -3.51
N CYS A 116 18.97 5.92 -3.61
CA CYS A 116 17.92 5.13 -4.24
C CYS A 116 17.07 4.44 -3.16
N PRO A 117 15.91 5.02 -2.75
CA PRO A 117 15.00 4.36 -1.81
C PRO A 117 14.34 3.14 -2.46
N LEU A 118 13.73 2.27 -1.68
CA LEU A 118 12.79 1.28 -2.22
C LEU A 118 11.60 2.00 -2.88
N ILE A 119 11.04 1.41 -3.92
CA ILE A 119 9.74 1.83 -4.44
C ILE A 119 8.77 0.68 -4.20
N VAL A 120 7.73 0.94 -3.40
CA VAL A 120 6.65 -0.02 -3.16
C VAL A 120 5.38 0.54 -3.75
N TYR A 121 4.82 -0.14 -4.75
CA TYR A 121 3.62 0.32 -5.40
C TYR A 121 2.54 -0.77 -5.50
N GLN A 122 1.31 -0.34 -5.67
CA GLN A 122 0.17 -1.23 -5.83
C GLN A 122 0.21 -1.86 -7.23
N SER A 123 0.19 -3.19 -7.31
CA SER A 123 0.33 -3.95 -8.57
C SER A 123 -0.78 -3.71 -9.61
N GLY A 124 -1.88 -3.06 -9.25
CA GLY A 124 -2.94 -2.66 -10.19
C GLY A 124 -2.62 -1.38 -10.98
N TYR A 125 -1.57 -0.65 -10.62
CA TYR A 125 -0.98 0.40 -11.45
C TYR A 125 -0.10 -0.25 -12.51
N GLY A 126 0.14 0.44 -13.63
CA GLY A 126 0.92 -0.08 -14.73
C GLY A 126 2.34 -0.52 -14.34
N ASP A 127 3.07 -1.06 -15.29
CA ASP A 127 4.48 -1.41 -15.09
C ASP A 127 5.33 -0.14 -15.00
N LEU A 128 5.84 0.18 -13.80
CA LEU A 128 6.70 1.34 -13.58
C LEU A 128 8.07 1.26 -14.25
N LEU A 129 8.43 0.13 -14.85
CA LEU A 129 9.66 -0.04 -15.62
C LEU A 129 9.43 0.06 -17.13
N THR A 130 8.20 0.21 -17.59
CA THR A 130 7.87 0.36 -19.01
C THR A 130 8.46 1.64 -19.62
N LYS A 131 8.68 1.60 -20.92
CA LYS A 131 9.01 2.79 -21.72
C LYS A 131 7.79 3.31 -22.49
N ASP A 132 6.77 2.48 -22.60
CA ASP A 132 5.57 2.77 -23.37
C ASP A 132 4.42 3.13 -22.40
N TYR A 133 4.20 4.41 -22.22
CA TYR A 133 3.11 4.90 -21.37
C TYR A 133 1.80 4.85 -22.15
N SER A 134 0.83 4.08 -21.64
CA SER A 134 -0.53 4.13 -22.16
C SER A 134 -1.27 5.38 -21.63
N GLU A 135 -2.39 5.74 -22.26
CA GLU A 135 -3.24 6.86 -21.81
C GLU A 135 -3.77 6.68 -20.36
N SER A 136 -3.64 5.48 -19.80
CA SER A 136 -4.05 5.19 -18.42
C SER A 136 -3.04 5.64 -17.37
N TYR A 137 -1.79 5.96 -17.76
CA TYR A 137 -0.78 6.42 -16.82
C TYR A 137 -1.03 7.88 -16.42
N SER A 138 -1.08 8.13 -15.14
CA SER A 138 -1.09 9.51 -14.61
C SER A 138 0.29 10.16 -14.82
N GLN A 139 0.34 11.49 -14.85
CA GLN A 139 1.62 12.21 -14.96
C GLN A 139 2.59 11.82 -13.83
N LYS A 140 2.11 11.62 -12.61
CA LYS A 140 2.96 11.20 -11.50
C LYS A 140 3.50 9.77 -11.64
N GLU A 141 2.73 8.87 -12.27
CA GLU A 141 3.24 7.54 -12.62
C GLU A 141 4.38 7.66 -13.63
N ILE A 142 4.22 8.51 -14.66
CA ILE A 142 5.26 8.75 -15.67
C ILE A 142 6.54 9.27 -15.00
N VAL A 143 6.43 10.27 -14.14
CA VAL A 143 7.56 10.81 -13.38
C VAL A 143 8.25 9.74 -12.54
N LEU A 144 7.47 8.90 -11.85
CA LEU A 144 8.04 7.80 -11.06
C LEU A 144 8.71 6.73 -11.94
N CYS A 145 8.14 6.42 -13.11
CA CYS A 145 8.72 5.52 -14.10
C CYS A 145 10.08 6.04 -14.60
N GLU A 146 10.16 7.33 -14.93
CA GLU A 146 11.40 7.97 -15.38
C GLU A 146 12.46 7.93 -14.29
N PHE A 147 12.11 8.31 -13.07
CA PHE A 147 12.99 8.21 -11.91
C PHE A 147 13.52 6.78 -11.68
N ALA A 148 12.64 5.78 -11.74
CA ALA A 148 13.04 4.39 -11.55
C ALA A 148 13.97 3.90 -12.65
N ARG A 149 13.66 4.24 -13.89
CA ARG A 149 14.46 3.83 -15.06
C ARG A 149 15.85 4.48 -15.07
N GLU A 150 15.93 5.80 -14.83
CA GLU A 150 17.19 6.54 -14.83
C GLU A 150 18.15 6.05 -13.75
N ARG A 151 17.62 5.59 -12.63
CA ARG A 151 18.41 5.08 -11.51
C ARG A 151 18.60 3.56 -11.53
N GLY A 152 18.19 2.88 -12.61
CA GLY A 152 18.46 1.46 -12.82
C GLY A 152 17.72 0.55 -11.82
N TYR A 153 16.46 0.87 -11.54
CA TYR A 153 15.62 0.00 -10.70
C TYR A 153 15.23 -1.28 -11.45
N GLU A 154 15.09 -2.34 -10.70
CA GLU A 154 14.57 -3.63 -11.14
C GLU A 154 13.44 -4.10 -10.22
N MET A 155 12.58 -4.95 -10.75
CA MET A 155 11.55 -5.60 -9.96
C MET A 155 12.18 -6.66 -9.04
N ALA A 156 12.14 -6.41 -7.74
CA ALA A 156 12.73 -7.27 -6.73
C ALA A 156 11.71 -8.22 -6.09
N TYR A 157 10.43 -7.81 -6.05
CA TYR A 157 9.34 -8.62 -5.52
C TYR A 157 8.02 -8.20 -6.15
N GLN A 158 7.12 -9.16 -6.36
CA GLN A 158 5.75 -8.91 -6.80
C GLN A 158 4.79 -9.96 -6.25
N ASN A 159 3.62 -9.51 -5.85
CA ASN A 159 2.43 -10.33 -5.68
C ASN A 159 1.22 -9.64 -6.33
N GLU A 160 0.01 -10.18 -6.17
CA GLU A 160 -1.18 -9.60 -6.80
C GLU A 160 -1.51 -8.18 -6.33
N PHE A 161 -0.97 -7.74 -5.19
CA PHE A 161 -1.31 -6.44 -4.60
C PHE A 161 -0.12 -5.48 -4.47
N PHE A 162 1.10 -6.00 -4.28
CA PHE A 162 2.30 -5.19 -4.09
C PHE A 162 3.37 -5.53 -5.12
N THR A 163 4.04 -4.52 -5.61
CA THR A 163 5.30 -4.65 -6.35
C THR A 163 6.37 -3.82 -5.67
N VAL A 164 7.57 -4.37 -5.52
CA VAL A 164 8.73 -3.69 -4.95
C VAL A 164 9.81 -3.58 -6.01
N LEU A 165 10.28 -2.35 -6.22
CA LEU A 165 11.46 -2.09 -7.05
C LEU A 165 12.63 -1.72 -6.16
N LYS A 166 13.82 -2.19 -6.55
CA LYS A 166 15.10 -1.92 -5.89
C LYS A 166 16.14 -1.52 -6.94
N ALA A 167 16.90 -0.49 -6.66
CA ALA A 167 18.01 -0.12 -7.56
C ALA A 167 19.12 -1.17 -7.49
N GLN A 168 19.73 -1.46 -8.65
CA GLN A 168 20.90 -2.31 -8.68
C GLN A 168 22.03 -1.66 -7.87
N THR A 169 22.60 -2.40 -6.94
CA THR A 169 23.82 -1.99 -6.25
C THR A 169 24.96 -2.03 -7.28
N ARG A 170 25.43 -0.85 -7.68
CA ARG A 170 26.64 -0.73 -8.50
C ARG A 170 27.88 -0.95 -7.65
#